data_e286d344c057c579056f9407cff1dbc6
#
_entry.id   e286d344c057c579056f9407cff1dbc6
#
_cell.length_a   1.000
_cell.length_b   1.000
_cell.length_c   1.000
_cell.angle_alpha   90.00
_cell.angle_beta   90.00
_cell.angle_gamma   90.00
#
_symmetry.space_group_name_H-M   'P 1'
#
loop_
_entity.id
_entity.type
_entity.pdbx_description
1 polymer ?
#
loop_
_entity_poly.entity_id
_entity_poly.type
_entity_poly.pdbx_seq_one_letter_code
_entity_poly.pdbx_strand_id
1 'polypeptide(L)'
;KSTHLLAGVKQTEDFHYRFCNHKGISFADDVKGDVFETLYLYRHMQTEAIKILLPVQIMDANAAIEMFKAGIELGLKAYYKSSPEHIRIDSYSEMNMATMNKDHYLVMYDTIPGGTGYLSKLYDTEEFTTLLQYAYEKIHECTCQWEGKDGCYHCILTYGNQYKRDSFSREYADS
;
A
#
# COMPACT_ATOMS: atom_id res chain seq x y z
N LYS A 1 -14.45 -22.43 13.45
CA LYS A 1 -14.99 -22.90 12.14
C LYS A 1 -14.46 -22.06 10.99
N SER A 2 -14.38 -20.75 11.12
CA SER A 2 -13.84 -19.86 10.09
C SER A 2 -12.33 -20.00 9.91
N THR A 3 -11.61 -20.33 10.95
CA THR A 3 -10.16 -20.51 10.92
C THR A 3 -9.72 -21.67 10.04
N HIS A 4 -10.51 -22.72 9.97
CA HIS A 4 -10.18 -23.86 9.13
C HIS A 4 -10.39 -23.59 7.64
N LEU A 5 -11.38 -22.75 7.29
CA LEU A 5 -11.57 -22.28 5.92
C LEU A 5 -10.50 -21.29 5.51
N LEU A 6 -10.05 -20.45 6.44
CA LEU A 6 -8.94 -19.52 6.22
C LEU A 6 -7.60 -20.23 6.02
N ALA A 7 -7.45 -21.37 6.64
CA ALA A 7 -6.28 -22.20 6.49
C ALA A 7 -6.34 -23.15 5.27
N GLY A 8 -7.29 -22.96 4.37
CA GLY A 8 -7.38 -23.66 3.08
C GLY A 8 -6.14 -23.52 2.20
N VAL A 9 -5.15 -22.79 2.69
CA VAL A 9 -3.81 -22.74 2.15
C VAL A 9 -3.04 -23.99 2.61
N LYS A 10 -2.30 -24.60 1.71
CA LYS A 10 -1.41 -25.71 2.01
C LYS A 10 -0.45 -25.33 3.13
N GLN A 11 -0.64 -25.90 4.29
CA GLN A 11 0.30 -25.80 5.41
C GLN A 11 1.15 -27.06 5.42
N THR A 12 2.37 -26.97 4.99
CA THR A 12 3.30 -28.10 4.94
C THR A 12 2.80 -29.25 4.08
N GLU A 13 2.13 -30.21 4.66
CA GLU A 13 1.52 -31.35 3.97
C GLU A 13 0.01 -31.43 4.16
N ASP A 14 -0.55 -30.46 4.90
CA ASP A 14 -1.97 -30.44 5.21
C ASP A 14 -2.75 -29.64 4.18
N PHE A 15 -3.83 -30.23 3.68
CA PHE A 15 -4.77 -29.60 2.77
C PHE A 15 -6.10 -29.38 3.48
N HIS A 16 -6.74 -28.24 3.21
CA HIS A 16 -8.09 -27.99 3.68
C HIS A 16 -9.09 -28.30 2.57
N TYR A 17 -10.13 -28.98 2.92
CA TYR A 17 -11.17 -29.44 2.01
C TYR A 17 -12.23 -28.37 1.80
N ARG A 18 -12.94 -28.46 0.67
CA ARG A 18 -14.01 -27.54 0.28
C ARG A 18 -15.07 -27.37 1.37
N PHE A 19 -15.41 -28.46 2.03
CA PHE A 19 -16.36 -28.48 3.14
C PHE A 19 -15.69 -29.04 4.39
N CYS A 20 -14.73 -28.29 4.91
CA CYS A 20 -13.92 -28.72 6.04
C CYS A 20 -14.79 -29.02 7.25
N ASN A 21 -15.15 -30.27 7.38
CA ASN A 21 -15.81 -30.83 8.55
C ASN A 21 -14.86 -31.82 9.21
N HIS A 22 -14.14 -31.38 10.22
CA HIS A 22 -13.10 -32.17 10.89
C HIS A 22 -13.61 -33.41 11.66
N LYS A 23 -14.86 -33.72 11.57
CA LYS A 23 -15.38 -34.95 12.20
C LYS A 23 -15.01 -36.18 11.37
N GLY A 24 -13.89 -36.78 11.73
CA GLY A 24 -13.58 -38.16 11.31
C GLY A 24 -13.14 -38.36 9.86
N ILE A 25 -12.84 -37.30 9.14
CA ILE A 25 -12.25 -37.41 7.82
C ILE A 25 -10.74 -37.56 8.03
N SER A 26 -10.24 -38.75 7.84
CA SER A 26 -8.84 -39.01 7.58
C SER A 26 -8.50 -38.28 6.29
N PHE A 27 -7.33 -37.66 6.18
CA PHE A 27 -6.78 -37.14 4.93
C PHE A 27 -6.45 -38.27 3.95
N ALA A 28 -7.37 -39.21 3.80
CA ALA A 28 -7.23 -40.32 2.89
C ALA A 28 -7.30 -39.80 1.43
N ASP A 29 -6.58 -40.46 0.57
CA ASP A 29 -6.40 -40.16 -0.86
C ASP A 29 -7.69 -40.00 -1.66
N ASP A 30 -8.82 -40.39 -1.13
CA ASP A 30 -10.10 -40.45 -1.80
C ASP A 30 -10.79 -39.11 -1.97
N VAL A 31 -10.27 -38.03 -1.37
CA VAL A 31 -10.91 -36.69 -1.34
C VAL A 31 -10.09 -35.66 -2.13
N LYS A 32 -9.15 -36.09 -2.95
CA LYS A 32 -8.27 -35.20 -3.75
C LYS A 32 -9.02 -34.22 -4.66
N GLY A 33 -10.22 -34.54 -5.08
CA GLY A 33 -11.05 -33.68 -5.92
C GLY A 33 -11.65 -32.46 -5.20
N ASP A 34 -11.68 -32.48 -3.87
CA ASP A 34 -12.32 -31.44 -3.05
C ASP A 34 -11.32 -30.54 -2.32
N VAL A 35 -10.03 -30.66 -2.60
CA VAL A 35 -8.97 -29.87 -1.97
C VAL A 35 -8.77 -28.55 -2.70
N PHE A 36 -8.74 -27.45 -1.96
CA PHE A 36 -8.35 -26.15 -2.50
C PHE A 36 -6.84 -25.98 -2.42
N GLU A 37 -6.24 -25.60 -3.52
CA GLU A 37 -4.84 -25.17 -3.54
C GLU A 37 -4.68 -23.80 -2.87
N THR A 38 -5.66 -22.92 -3.06
CA THR A 38 -5.60 -21.56 -2.52
C THR A 38 -7.00 -21.04 -2.20
N LEU A 39 -7.15 -20.44 -1.04
CA LEU A 39 -8.37 -19.76 -0.60
C LEU A 39 -8.08 -18.28 -0.38
N TYR A 40 -8.79 -17.42 -1.08
CA TYR A 40 -8.74 -15.97 -0.90
C TYR A 40 -10.03 -15.48 -0.24
N LEU A 41 -9.88 -14.74 0.86
CA LEU A 41 -10.97 -13.95 1.41
C LEU A 41 -10.86 -12.54 0.87
N TYR A 42 -11.93 -12.04 0.32
CA TYR A 42 -11.99 -10.67 -0.15
C TYR A 42 -13.28 -9.99 0.33
N ARG A 43 -13.22 -8.68 0.44
CA ARG A 43 -14.37 -7.84 0.70
C ARG A 43 -14.50 -6.84 -0.44
N HIS A 44 -15.69 -6.75 -0.99
CA HIS A 44 -16.05 -5.72 -1.94
C HIS A 44 -16.57 -4.49 -1.19
N MET A 45 -16.06 -3.32 -1.54
CA MET A 45 -16.63 -2.06 -1.10
C MET A 45 -16.47 -1.03 -2.22
N GLN A 46 -17.43 -0.11 -2.31
CA GLN A 46 -17.34 1.05 -3.18
C GLN A 46 -16.90 2.23 -2.31
N THR A 47 -15.88 2.97 -2.77
CA THR A 47 -15.33 4.10 -2.02
C THR A 47 -14.66 5.10 -2.95
N GLU A 48 -14.27 6.26 -2.40
CA GLU A 48 -13.45 7.24 -3.10
C GLU A 48 -12.01 6.73 -3.22
N ALA A 49 -11.40 6.92 -4.40
CA ALA A 49 -10.01 6.57 -4.64
C ALA A 49 -9.36 7.49 -5.68
N ILE A 50 -8.08 7.78 -5.49
CA ILE A 50 -7.23 8.50 -6.45
C ILE A 50 -6.12 7.56 -6.89
N LYS A 51 -6.04 7.34 -8.20
CA LYS A 51 -4.95 6.56 -8.82
C LYS A 51 -3.95 7.52 -9.44
N ILE A 52 -2.70 7.40 -9.04
CA ILE A 52 -1.59 8.25 -9.48
C ILE A 52 -0.61 7.39 -10.25
N LEU A 53 -0.32 7.75 -11.50
CA LEU A 53 0.76 7.15 -12.27
C LEU A 53 2.08 7.78 -11.80
N LEU A 54 3.02 6.96 -11.39
CA LEU A 54 4.35 7.43 -11.02
C LEU A 54 5.23 7.51 -12.28
N PRO A 55 5.89 8.66 -12.52
CA PRO A 55 6.79 8.83 -13.68
C PRO A 55 8.14 8.12 -13.46
N VAL A 56 8.11 6.91 -12.93
CA VAL A 56 9.31 6.19 -12.49
C VAL A 56 9.76 5.21 -13.56
N GLN A 57 10.79 5.57 -14.29
CA GLN A 57 11.64 4.64 -15.06
C GLN A 57 12.96 4.43 -14.31
N ILE A 58 12.91 4.12 -13.02
CA ILE A 58 14.10 4.12 -12.16
C ILE A 58 14.60 2.69 -11.93
N MET A 59 15.92 2.54 -11.87
CA MET A 59 16.58 1.26 -11.59
C MET A 59 16.21 0.67 -10.22
N ASP A 60 15.76 1.51 -9.28
CA ASP A 60 15.22 1.08 -7.98
C ASP A 60 13.78 1.60 -7.76
N ALA A 61 12.87 1.10 -8.58
CA ALA A 61 11.46 1.47 -8.52
C ALA A 61 10.83 1.27 -7.13
N ASN A 62 11.27 0.28 -6.36
CA ASN A 62 10.69 -0.01 -5.05
C ASN A 62 11.03 1.08 -4.03
N ALA A 63 12.28 1.54 -3.99
CA ALA A 63 12.70 2.61 -3.08
C ALA A 63 11.96 3.91 -3.41
N ALA A 64 11.90 4.29 -4.68
CA ALA A 64 11.18 5.47 -5.13
C ALA A 64 9.69 5.41 -4.78
N ILE A 65 9.02 4.27 -5.02
CA ILE A 65 7.60 4.07 -4.67
C ILE A 65 7.36 4.26 -3.17
N GLU A 66 8.20 3.68 -2.33
CA GLU A 66 8.07 3.82 -0.88
C GLU A 66 8.32 5.27 -0.42
N MET A 67 9.24 5.98 -1.07
CA MET A 67 9.48 7.40 -0.80
C MET A 67 8.29 8.26 -1.20
N PHE A 68 7.72 8.07 -2.41
CA PHE A 68 6.51 8.77 -2.84
C PHE A 68 5.34 8.49 -1.89
N LYS A 69 5.16 7.25 -1.49
CA LYS A 69 4.13 6.87 -0.52
C LYS A 69 4.31 7.62 0.80
N ALA A 70 5.50 7.59 1.37
CA ALA A 70 5.81 8.29 2.62
C ALA A 70 5.64 9.82 2.48
N GLY A 71 6.04 10.39 1.34
CA GLY A 71 5.85 11.80 1.03
C GLY A 71 4.38 12.19 0.98
N ILE A 72 3.54 11.42 0.28
CA ILE A 72 2.09 11.68 0.23
C ILE A 72 1.44 11.52 1.61
N GLU A 73 1.82 10.51 2.39
CA GLU A 73 1.35 10.35 3.77
C GLU A 73 1.69 11.58 4.64
N LEU A 74 2.89 12.11 4.48
CA LEU A 74 3.33 13.33 5.17
C LEU A 74 2.54 14.55 4.70
N GLY A 75 2.36 14.70 3.39
CA GLY A 75 1.55 15.76 2.78
C GLY A 75 0.10 15.74 3.28
N LEU A 76 -0.53 14.57 3.33
CA LEU A 76 -1.89 14.41 3.86
C LEU A 76 -1.99 14.88 5.32
N LYS A 77 -1.01 14.51 6.15
CA LYS A 77 -0.97 14.95 7.55
C LYS A 77 -0.83 16.47 7.68
N ALA A 78 0.02 17.07 6.86
CA ALA A 78 0.23 18.51 6.86
C ALA A 78 -0.99 19.26 6.32
N TYR A 79 -1.55 18.80 5.21
CA TYR A 79 -2.70 19.41 4.55
C TYR A 79 -3.95 19.39 5.43
N TYR A 80 -4.30 18.24 5.99
CA TYR A 80 -5.48 18.10 6.85
C TYR A 80 -5.23 18.47 8.31
N LYS A 81 -3.99 18.82 8.69
CA LYS A 81 -3.58 19.11 10.07
C LYS A 81 -3.95 17.98 11.04
N SER A 82 -4.08 16.77 10.55
CA SER A 82 -4.42 15.56 11.27
C SER A 82 -3.94 14.34 10.49
N SER A 83 -3.90 13.19 11.14
CA SER A 83 -3.64 11.93 10.44
C SER A 83 -4.99 11.32 10.02
N PRO A 84 -5.36 11.35 8.74
CA PRO A 84 -6.60 10.73 8.29
C PRO A 84 -6.45 9.21 8.27
N GLU A 85 -6.70 8.57 9.42
CA GLU A 85 -6.49 7.13 9.63
C GLU A 85 -7.33 6.24 8.71
N HIS A 86 -8.39 6.80 8.13
CA HIS A 86 -9.27 6.12 7.19
C HIS A 86 -8.74 6.15 5.73
N ILE A 87 -7.74 6.97 5.42
CA ILE A 87 -7.11 6.98 4.10
C ILE A 87 -5.95 5.99 4.09
N ARG A 88 -5.92 5.13 3.10
CA ARG A 88 -4.83 4.19 2.84
C ARG A 88 -4.18 4.50 1.52
N ILE A 89 -2.88 4.21 1.46
CA ILE A 89 -2.08 4.37 0.25
C ILE A 89 -1.41 3.03 -0.02
N ASP A 90 -1.73 2.44 -1.17
CA ASP A 90 -1.12 1.21 -1.66
C ASP A 90 -0.46 1.44 -3.01
N SER A 91 0.49 0.60 -3.35
CA SER A 91 1.17 0.62 -4.64
C SER A 91 0.94 -0.67 -5.39
N TYR A 92 0.82 -0.58 -6.69
CA TYR A 92 0.80 -1.74 -7.57
C TYR A 92 1.39 -1.39 -8.94
N SER A 93 1.64 -2.41 -9.73
CA SER A 93 2.20 -2.21 -11.06
C SER A 93 1.42 -3.02 -12.09
N GLU A 94 1.26 -2.45 -13.27
CA GLU A 94 0.63 -3.06 -14.43
C GLU A 94 1.59 -3.08 -15.61
N MET A 95 1.50 -4.13 -16.44
CA MET A 95 2.22 -4.15 -17.70
C MET A 95 1.49 -3.26 -18.71
N ASN A 96 2.14 -2.25 -19.19
CA ASN A 96 1.64 -1.41 -20.28
C ASN A 96 1.88 -2.11 -21.62
N MET A 97 0.83 -2.65 -22.20
CA MET A 97 0.92 -3.44 -23.43
C MET A 97 1.35 -2.59 -24.64
N ALA A 98 1.19 -1.28 -24.60
CA ALA A 98 1.59 -0.38 -25.69
C ALA A 98 3.10 -0.09 -25.69
N THR A 99 3.67 0.07 -24.50
CA THR A 99 5.10 0.40 -24.31
C THR A 99 5.94 -0.81 -23.95
N MET A 100 5.31 -1.94 -23.62
CA MET A 100 5.93 -3.15 -23.06
C MET A 100 6.72 -2.88 -21.77
N ASN A 101 6.46 -1.75 -21.13
CA ASN A 101 7.05 -1.37 -19.85
C ASN A 101 6.09 -1.62 -18.71
N LYS A 102 6.63 -1.64 -17.50
CA LYS A 102 5.86 -1.78 -16.27
C LYS A 102 5.55 -0.39 -15.71
N ASP A 103 4.28 -0.02 -15.73
CA ASP A 103 3.80 1.21 -15.13
C ASP A 103 3.57 0.99 -13.63
N HIS A 104 4.01 1.95 -12.82
CA HIS A 104 3.85 1.93 -11.36
C HIS A 104 2.81 2.95 -10.94
N TYR A 105 1.93 2.52 -10.04
CA TYR A 105 0.83 3.36 -9.55
C TYR A 105 0.81 3.39 -8.03
N LEU A 106 0.44 4.56 -7.50
CA LEU A 106 -0.07 4.69 -6.15
C LEU A 106 -1.58 4.82 -6.19
N VAL A 107 -2.26 4.19 -5.25
CA VAL A 107 -3.71 4.33 -5.05
C VAL A 107 -3.96 4.79 -3.64
N MET A 108 -4.50 5.98 -3.51
CA MET A 108 -5.07 6.46 -2.25
C MET A 108 -6.55 6.10 -2.25
N TYR A 109 -7.04 5.51 -1.18
CA TYR A 109 -8.46 5.16 -1.05
C TYR A 109 -8.96 5.32 0.37
N ASP A 110 -10.24 5.61 0.49
CA ASP A 110 -10.92 5.69 1.77
C ASP A 110 -11.34 4.28 2.20
N THR A 111 -11.09 3.93 3.47
CA THR A 111 -11.49 2.63 4.03
C THR A 111 -12.95 2.59 4.46
N ILE A 112 -13.63 3.75 4.46
CA ILE A 112 -15.04 3.87 4.79
C ILE A 112 -15.87 3.69 3.53
N PRO A 113 -16.83 2.75 3.51
CA PRO A 113 -17.71 2.58 2.37
C PRO A 113 -18.44 3.89 2.01
N GLY A 114 -18.41 4.25 0.73
CA GLY A 114 -18.96 5.51 0.22
C GLY A 114 -18.00 6.70 0.25
N GLY A 115 -16.88 6.57 0.97
CA GLY A 115 -15.92 7.65 1.16
C GLY A 115 -16.35 8.68 2.20
N THR A 116 -15.40 9.51 2.63
CA THR A 116 -15.61 10.58 3.62
C THR A 116 -15.54 11.98 3.02
N GLY A 117 -15.31 12.10 1.71
CA GLY A 117 -15.14 13.37 1.03
C GLY A 117 -13.74 13.98 1.14
N TYR A 118 -12.83 13.35 1.85
CA TYR A 118 -11.45 13.84 1.97
C TYR A 118 -10.71 13.78 0.63
N LEU A 119 -10.85 12.67 -0.09
CA LEU A 119 -10.19 12.50 -1.37
C LEU A 119 -10.84 13.32 -2.50
N SER A 120 -12.13 13.60 -2.41
CA SER A 120 -12.81 14.39 -3.44
C SER A 120 -12.26 15.81 -3.58
N LYS A 121 -11.74 16.42 -2.51
CA LYS A 121 -11.04 17.70 -2.58
C LYS A 121 -9.75 17.63 -3.37
N LEU A 122 -9.05 16.51 -3.28
CA LEU A 122 -7.76 16.28 -3.93
C LEU A 122 -7.89 15.92 -5.43
N TYR A 123 -9.11 15.84 -5.97
CA TYR A 123 -9.32 15.77 -7.42
C TYR A 123 -9.02 17.10 -8.10
N ASP A 124 -9.08 18.19 -7.35
CA ASP A 124 -8.62 19.49 -7.84
C ASP A 124 -7.09 19.52 -7.90
N THR A 125 -6.56 19.93 -9.04
CA THR A 125 -5.12 19.94 -9.29
C THR A 125 -4.39 20.92 -8.38
N GLU A 126 -4.99 22.05 -8.04
CA GLU A 126 -4.39 23.06 -7.16
C GLU A 126 -4.29 22.55 -5.74
N GLU A 127 -5.35 21.87 -5.26
CA GLU A 127 -5.37 21.27 -3.93
C GLU A 127 -4.37 20.10 -3.81
N PHE A 128 -4.30 19.28 -4.85
CA PHE A 128 -3.32 18.20 -4.88
C PHE A 128 -1.88 18.72 -4.92
N THR A 129 -1.62 19.77 -5.72
CA THR A 129 -0.32 20.45 -5.78
C THR A 129 0.05 21.04 -4.42
N THR A 130 -0.90 21.65 -3.73
CA THR A 130 -0.70 22.19 -2.39
C THR A 130 -0.31 21.10 -1.40
N LEU A 131 -0.94 19.93 -1.48
CA LEU A 131 -0.57 18.78 -0.67
C LEU A 131 0.87 18.33 -0.93
N LEU A 132 1.27 18.22 -2.19
CA LEU A 132 2.64 17.85 -2.58
C LEU A 132 3.65 18.89 -2.10
N GLN A 133 3.32 20.17 -2.18
CA GLN A 133 4.16 21.23 -1.67
C GLN A 133 4.38 21.15 -0.18
N TYR A 134 3.35 20.87 0.60
CA TYR A 134 3.50 20.61 2.04
C TYR A 134 4.39 19.40 2.35
N ALA A 135 4.27 18.34 1.55
CA ALA A 135 5.14 17.18 1.69
C ALA A 135 6.61 17.57 1.43
N TYR A 136 6.86 18.24 0.33
CA TYR A 136 8.18 18.71 -0.06
C TYR A 136 8.81 19.62 1.03
N GLU A 137 8.10 20.67 1.46
CA GLU A 137 8.55 21.59 2.49
C GLU A 137 8.94 20.84 3.78
N LYS A 138 8.11 19.89 4.23
CA LYS A 138 8.37 19.09 5.44
C LYS A 138 9.61 18.20 5.31
N ILE A 139 9.87 17.67 4.13
CA ILE A 139 11.05 16.85 3.86
C ILE A 139 12.28 17.74 3.74
N HIS A 140 12.17 18.82 2.98
CA HIS A 140 13.28 19.72 2.68
C HIS A 140 13.74 20.55 3.88
N GLU A 141 12.84 20.99 4.73
CA GLU A 141 13.16 21.76 5.95
C GLU A 141 13.59 20.89 7.14
N CYS A 142 13.50 19.58 7.01
CA CYS A 142 13.82 18.71 8.12
C CYS A 142 15.33 18.71 8.44
N THR A 143 15.66 19.02 9.68
CA THR A 143 17.05 19.12 10.16
C THR A 143 17.86 17.84 10.04
N CYS A 144 17.21 16.68 9.91
CA CYS A 144 17.89 15.40 9.75
C CYS A 144 18.74 15.31 8.48
N GLN A 145 18.47 16.15 7.46
CA GLN A 145 19.30 16.24 6.27
C GLN A 145 20.74 16.71 6.58
N TRP A 146 20.89 17.62 7.55
CA TRP A 146 22.21 18.15 7.96
C TRP A 146 23.02 17.12 8.76
N GLU A 147 22.35 16.10 9.26
CA GLU A 147 22.98 14.97 9.93
C GLU A 147 23.32 13.82 8.95
N GLY A 148 23.12 14.03 7.64
CA GLY A 148 23.37 13.02 6.61
C GLY A 148 22.41 11.83 6.67
N LYS A 149 21.20 12.02 7.20
CA LYS A 149 20.18 10.98 7.28
C LYS A 149 19.16 11.10 6.16
N ASP A 150 18.78 9.98 5.57
CA ASP A 150 17.75 9.91 4.54
C ASP A 150 16.35 10.23 5.04
N GLY A 151 16.11 10.11 6.33
CA GLY A 151 14.85 10.48 6.96
C GLY A 151 14.85 10.29 8.48
N CYS A 152 13.85 10.85 9.13
CA CYS A 152 13.63 10.70 10.56
C CYS A 152 12.12 10.69 10.88
N TYR A 153 11.76 10.45 12.15
CA TYR A 153 10.37 10.43 12.60
C TYR A 153 9.65 11.79 12.56
N HIS A 154 10.37 12.89 12.31
CA HIS A 154 9.79 14.21 12.09
C HIS A 154 9.42 14.46 10.64
N CYS A 155 9.91 13.63 9.70
CA CYS A 155 9.59 13.71 8.28
C CYS A 155 8.99 12.40 7.75
N ILE A 156 9.79 11.56 7.11
CA ILE A 156 9.29 10.40 6.33
C ILE A 156 9.14 9.11 7.11
N LEU A 157 9.85 8.95 8.24
CA LEU A 157 9.74 7.72 9.01
C LEU A 157 8.49 7.72 9.88
N THR A 158 7.79 6.61 9.86
CA THR A 158 6.68 6.30 10.75
C THR A 158 6.92 4.95 11.41
N TYR A 159 6.16 4.65 12.47
CA TYR A 159 6.23 3.33 13.08
C TYR A 159 5.91 2.21 12.09
N GLY A 160 5.02 2.47 11.13
CA GLY A 160 4.61 1.49 10.12
C GLY A 160 5.64 1.23 9.02
N ASN A 161 6.55 2.19 8.74
CA ASN A 161 7.52 2.07 7.65
C ASN A 161 8.99 1.99 8.10
N GLN A 162 9.26 2.02 9.40
CA GLN A 162 10.62 2.04 9.95
C GLN A 162 11.49 0.84 9.54
N TYR A 163 10.86 -0.31 9.26
CA TYR A 163 11.55 -1.52 8.81
C TYR A 163 12.06 -1.42 7.36
N LYS A 164 11.59 -0.41 6.61
CA LYS A 164 12.05 -0.10 5.24
C LYS A 164 13.06 1.04 5.20
N ARG A 165 13.60 1.45 6.35
CA ARG A 165 14.50 2.60 6.47
C ARG A 165 15.66 2.55 5.49
N ASP A 166 16.25 1.37 5.28
CA ASP A 166 17.39 1.18 4.39
C ASP A 166 17.01 1.30 2.89
N SER A 167 15.71 1.31 2.59
CA SER A 167 15.19 1.52 1.24
C SER A 167 14.85 2.98 0.95
N PHE A 168 14.97 3.87 1.93
CA PHE A 168 14.71 5.28 1.74
C PHE A 168 15.97 6.00 1.25
N SER A 169 15.79 6.86 0.27
CA SER A 169 16.81 7.77 -0.21
C SER A 169 16.20 9.16 -0.35
N ARG A 170 16.82 10.14 0.29
CA ARG A 170 16.40 11.54 0.20
C ARG A 170 16.50 12.08 -1.22
N GLU A 171 17.43 11.59 -2.01
CA GLU A 171 17.59 11.98 -3.41
C GLU A 171 16.31 11.77 -4.23
N TYR A 172 15.54 10.71 -3.92
CA TYR A 172 14.24 10.46 -4.55
C TYR A 172 13.11 11.34 -4.01
N ALA A 173 13.30 11.98 -2.85
CA ALA A 173 12.29 12.85 -2.26
C ALA A 173 12.39 14.28 -2.78
N ASP A 174 13.57 14.69 -3.22
CA ASP A 174 13.86 16.03 -3.72
C ASP A 174 13.71 16.13 -5.26
N SER A 175 13.55 15.01 -5.96
CA SER A 175 13.37 14.92 -7.42
C SER A 175 11.90 14.98 -7.82
#